data_9da26cb254ece5c0e8bf17028f44acb7
#
_entry.id   9da26cb254ece5c0e8bf17028f44acb7
#
_cell.length_a   1.000
_cell.length_b   1.000
_cell.length_c   1.000
_cell.angle_alpha   90.00
_cell.angle_beta   90.00
_cell.angle_gamma   90.00
#
_symmetry.space_group_name_H-M   'P 1'
#
loop_
_entity.id
_entity.type
_entity.pdbx_description
1 polymer ?
#
loop_
_entity_poly.entity_id
_entity_poly.type
_entity_poly.pdbx_seq_one_letter_code
_entity_poly.pdbx_strand_id
1 'polypeptide(L)'
;NEDINDGDHSLGINITDQMKVTKWLTADVGAYINYGRQDFQNYDLFNPGYSFLPYDGLVAADGSYISAPLQKDQARREVIEQNGMVREDLVPMSELAYGRSKGKTLDTRAFAKLRIDFTSWLNYSVQFQYETSSNDTEYLQDRNSYNVVSLLNNFVTKGPYGNLKYNLPEGDIMYKTSMKKRGYNFRQQL
;
A
#
# COMPACT_ATOMS: atom_id res chain seq x y z
N ASN A 1 3.71 -0.16 17.89
CA ASN A 1 3.01 1.11 17.62
C ASN A 1 2.00 0.83 16.53
N GLU A 2 0.75 0.62 16.90
CA GLU A 2 -0.35 0.59 15.96
C GLU A 2 -0.80 2.04 15.79
N ASP A 3 -0.70 2.55 14.58
CA ASP A 3 -1.25 3.85 14.25
C ASP A 3 -2.78 3.78 14.30
N ILE A 4 -3.39 4.88 14.69
CA ILE A 4 -4.85 4.99 14.78
C ILE A 4 -5.44 4.74 13.38
N ASN A 5 -6.23 3.67 13.22
CA ASN A 5 -6.87 3.18 11.99
C ASN A 5 -6.07 2.20 11.11
N ASP A 6 -4.95 1.67 11.57
CA ASP A 6 -4.29 0.58 10.87
C ASP A 6 -5.04 -0.74 11.11
N GLY A 7 -5.29 -1.48 10.05
CA GLY A 7 -5.96 -2.78 10.10
C GLY A 7 -5.26 -3.78 9.19
N ASP A 8 -4.94 -4.94 9.74
CA ASP A 8 -4.42 -6.07 8.98
C ASP A 8 -5.34 -7.27 9.16
N HIS A 9 -5.80 -7.81 8.05
CA HIS A 9 -6.67 -9.00 8.01
C HIS A 9 -6.05 -10.01 7.07
N SER A 10 -5.86 -11.23 7.55
CA SER A 10 -5.40 -12.33 6.72
C SER A 10 -6.25 -13.57 6.89
N LEU A 11 -6.44 -14.29 5.80
CA LEU A 11 -7.14 -15.58 5.75
C LEU A 11 -6.27 -16.56 4.97
N GLY A 12 -5.82 -17.62 5.66
CA GLY A 12 -5.06 -18.71 5.06
C GLY A 12 -5.87 -20.01 5.03
N ILE A 13 -5.91 -20.67 3.89
CA ILE A 13 -6.50 -22.00 3.72
C ILE A 13 -5.41 -22.91 3.17
N ASN A 14 -5.20 -24.05 3.83
CA ASN A 14 -4.27 -25.09 3.37
C ASN A 14 -5.01 -26.44 3.35
N ILE A 15 -5.06 -27.04 2.17
CA ILE A 15 -5.70 -28.33 1.94
C ILE A 15 -4.65 -29.23 1.32
N THR A 16 -4.42 -30.39 1.95
CA THR A 16 -3.54 -31.44 1.43
C THR A 16 -4.22 -32.78 1.57
N ASP A 17 -4.10 -33.60 0.54
CA ASP A 17 -4.63 -34.95 0.55
C ASP A 17 -3.59 -35.94 -0.02
N GLN A 18 -3.53 -37.12 0.59
CA GLN A 18 -2.67 -38.20 0.15
C GLN A 18 -3.52 -39.43 -0.16
N MET A 19 -3.47 -39.85 -1.40
CA MET A 19 -4.25 -40.97 -1.91
C MET A 19 -3.33 -42.15 -2.31
N LYS A 20 -3.59 -43.33 -1.79
CA LYS A 20 -3.04 -44.60 -2.31
C LYS A 20 -3.87 -45.03 -3.51
N VAL A 21 -3.39 -44.72 -4.72
CA VAL A 21 -4.09 -45.08 -5.98
C VAL A 21 -4.00 -46.59 -6.23
N THR A 22 -2.84 -47.17 -5.94
CA THR A 22 -2.59 -48.61 -5.98
C THR A 22 -1.59 -48.99 -4.88
N LYS A 23 -1.23 -50.30 -4.80
CA LYS A 23 -0.22 -50.77 -3.84
C LYS A 23 1.19 -50.18 -4.08
N TRP A 24 1.45 -49.73 -5.31
CA TRP A 24 2.75 -49.19 -5.75
C TRP A 24 2.70 -47.74 -6.17
N LEU A 25 1.51 -47.07 -6.15
CA LEU A 25 1.36 -45.70 -6.58
C LEU A 25 0.64 -44.90 -5.49
N THR A 26 1.31 -43.85 -5.02
CA THR A 26 0.76 -42.84 -4.10
C THR A 26 0.74 -41.48 -4.79
N ALA A 27 -0.34 -40.74 -4.65
CA ALA A 27 -0.49 -39.38 -5.12
C ALA A 27 -0.74 -38.44 -3.95
N ASP A 28 0.05 -37.38 -3.85
CA ASP A 28 -0.15 -36.29 -2.90
C ASP A 28 -0.55 -35.05 -3.70
N VAL A 29 -1.64 -34.41 -3.32
CA VAL A 29 -2.11 -33.17 -3.93
C VAL A 29 -2.35 -32.14 -2.83
N GLY A 30 -2.10 -30.89 -3.14
CA GLY A 30 -2.35 -29.85 -2.17
C GLY A 30 -2.54 -28.48 -2.83
N ALA A 31 -3.31 -27.66 -2.12
CA ALA A 31 -3.54 -26.27 -2.47
C ALA A 31 -3.43 -25.41 -1.21
N TYR A 32 -2.77 -24.27 -1.36
CA TYR A 32 -2.64 -23.23 -0.36
C TYR A 32 -3.10 -21.91 -0.95
N ILE A 33 -3.96 -21.21 -0.24
CA ILE A 33 -4.44 -19.88 -0.58
C ILE A 33 -4.28 -19.01 0.65
N ASN A 34 -3.61 -17.88 0.48
CA ASN A 34 -3.51 -16.85 1.50
C ASN A 34 -3.98 -15.52 0.92
N TYR A 35 -4.98 -14.94 1.56
CA TYR A 35 -5.50 -13.62 1.23
C TYR A 35 -5.21 -12.68 2.38
N GLY A 36 -4.57 -11.56 2.08
CA GLY A 36 -4.28 -10.49 3.02
C GLY A 36 -4.90 -9.17 2.55
N ARG A 37 -5.38 -8.40 3.50
CA ARG A 37 -5.79 -7.02 3.31
C ARG A 37 -5.20 -6.18 4.41
N GLN A 38 -4.55 -5.08 4.01
CA GLN A 38 -3.95 -4.11 4.90
C GLN A 38 -4.55 -2.73 4.60
N ASP A 39 -5.03 -2.07 5.63
CA ASP A 39 -5.42 -0.67 5.57
C ASP A 39 -4.46 0.07 6.52
N PHE A 40 -3.67 1.02 6.00
CA PHE A 40 -2.68 1.73 6.79
C PHE A 40 -2.60 3.21 6.40
N GLN A 41 -2.17 3.98 7.37
CA GLN A 41 -2.00 5.41 7.24
C GLN A 41 -0.57 5.72 6.76
N ASN A 42 -0.45 6.71 5.86
CA ASN A 42 0.85 7.01 5.26
C ASN A 42 1.53 8.25 5.82
N TYR A 43 0.88 9.01 6.69
CA TYR A 43 1.48 10.19 7.28
C TYR A 43 2.16 9.83 8.58
N ASP A 44 3.48 9.98 8.61
CA ASP A 44 4.27 9.76 9.82
C ASP A 44 4.38 11.06 10.63
N LEU A 45 3.65 11.13 11.74
CA LEU A 45 3.70 12.26 12.67
C LEU A 45 5.07 12.46 13.31
N PHE A 46 5.86 11.40 13.44
CA PHE A 46 7.18 11.47 14.06
C PHE A 46 8.27 11.85 13.07
N ASN A 47 8.00 11.76 11.77
CA ASN A 47 8.88 12.18 10.71
C ASN A 47 8.13 12.97 9.62
N PRO A 48 7.52 14.10 9.98
CA PRO A 48 6.65 14.86 9.08
C PRO A 48 7.38 15.62 7.98
N GLY A 49 8.69 15.39 7.79
CA GLY A 49 9.51 16.09 6.79
C GLY A 49 9.89 17.53 7.18
N TYR A 50 9.65 17.93 8.41
CA TYR A 50 10.10 19.21 8.98
C TYR A 50 10.61 19.00 10.42
N SER A 51 11.44 19.92 10.91
CA SER A 51 11.95 19.85 12.27
C SER A 51 10.85 20.17 13.28
N PHE A 52 10.41 19.17 14.00
CA PHE A 52 9.50 19.32 15.13
C PHE A 52 10.27 19.70 16.39
N LEU A 53 9.85 20.77 17.05
CA LEU A 53 10.41 21.09 18.34
C LEU A 53 9.62 20.36 19.43
N PRO A 54 10.26 19.90 20.52
CA PRO A 54 9.57 19.17 21.60
C PRO A 54 8.40 19.92 22.25
N TYR A 55 8.30 21.21 22.01
CA TYR A 55 7.29 22.09 22.58
C TYR A 55 6.18 22.49 21.58
N ASP A 56 6.30 22.06 20.31
CA ASP A 56 5.30 22.34 19.30
C ASP A 56 4.04 21.55 19.60
N GLY A 57 2.96 22.23 19.90
CA GLY A 57 1.65 21.61 20.08
C GLY A 57 1.03 21.26 18.72
N LEU A 58 0.33 20.13 18.65
CA LEU A 58 -0.45 19.74 17.46
C LEU A 58 -1.91 20.20 17.57
N VAL A 59 -2.37 20.42 18.78
CA VAL A 59 -3.74 20.78 19.11
C VAL A 59 -3.74 21.98 20.04
N ALA A 60 -4.52 23.00 19.74
CA ALA A 60 -4.69 24.16 20.57
C ALA A 60 -5.62 23.88 21.79
N ALA A 61 -5.65 24.80 22.75
CA ALA A 61 -6.46 24.65 23.97
C ALA A 61 -7.95 24.54 23.69
N ASP A 62 -8.43 25.08 22.57
CA ASP A 62 -9.81 25.01 22.10
C ASP A 62 -10.13 23.74 21.29
N GLY A 63 -9.17 22.85 21.12
CA GLY A 63 -9.30 21.60 20.36
C GLY A 63 -9.04 21.76 18.86
N SER A 64 -8.74 22.94 18.35
CA SER A 64 -8.40 23.15 16.94
C SER A 64 -7.01 22.61 16.62
N TYR A 65 -6.81 22.14 15.39
CA TYR A 65 -5.51 21.65 14.94
C TYR A 65 -4.59 22.79 14.55
N ILE A 66 -3.34 22.69 14.98
CA ILE A 66 -2.33 23.71 14.75
C ILE A 66 -1.60 23.43 13.44
N SER A 67 -1.45 24.47 12.63
CA SER A 67 -0.62 24.44 11.43
C SER A 67 0.86 24.42 11.81
N ALA A 68 1.63 23.50 11.22
CA ALA A 68 3.05 23.41 11.45
C ALA A 68 3.77 24.66 10.90
N PRO A 69 4.78 25.18 11.63
CA PRO A 69 5.62 26.27 11.14
C PRO A 69 6.50 25.72 9.98
N LEU A 70 5.97 25.71 8.78
CA LEU A 70 6.76 25.37 7.62
C LEU A 70 7.86 26.42 7.46
N GLN A 71 9.10 25.95 7.34
CA GLN A 71 10.24 26.79 6.96
C GLN A 71 10.11 27.30 5.51
N LYS A 72 9.04 26.94 4.81
CA LYS A 72 8.74 27.50 3.52
C LYS A 72 8.32 28.96 3.74
N ASP A 73 9.26 29.76 3.39
CA ASP A 73 9.25 31.14 2.98
C ASP A 73 7.91 31.85 3.23
N GLN A 74 7.94 32.79 4.16
CA GLN A 74 6.93 33.85 4.27
C GLN A 74 6.63 34.44 2.87
N ALA A 75 7.62 34.61 2.03
CA ALA A 75 7.49 35.04 0.65
C ALA A 75 6.54 34.16 -0.19
N ARG A 76 6.58 32.83 -0.05
CA ARG A 76 5.65 31.96 -0.78
C ARG A 76 4.23 32.10 -0.26
N ARG A 77 4.02 32.21 1.05
CA ARG A 77 2.68 32.45 1.62
C ARG A 77 2.09 33.77 1.13
N GLU A 78 2.90 34.82 1.12
CA GLU A 78 2.50 36.12 0.59
C GLU A 78 2.12 36.02 -0.89
N VAL A 79 2.88 35.32 -1.71
CA VAL A 79 2.55 35.09 -3.13
C VAL A 79 1.22 34.34 -3.27
N ILE A 80 0.98 33.31 -2.48
CA ILE A 80 -0.25 32.51 -2.51
C ILE A 80 -1.45 33.41 -2.13
N GLU A 81 -1.36 34.15 -1.03
CA GLU A 81 -2.42 35.03 -0.55
C GLU A 81 -2.68 36.19 -1.51
N GLN A 82 -1.64 36.88 -1.98
CA GLN A 82 -1.77 38.02 -2.91
C GLN A 82 -2.38 37.63 -4.25
N ASN A 83 -2.16 36.40 -4.68
CA ASN A 83 -2.72 35.90 -5.93
C ASN A 83 -4.07 35.17 -5.77
N GLY A 84 -4.58 35.03 -4.55
CA GLY A 84 -5.85 34.33 -4.29
C GLY A 84 -5.80 32.81 -4.58
N MET A 85 -4.62 32.21 -4.46
CA MET A 85 -4.42 30.77 -4.62
C MET A 85 -4.91 30.02 -3.38
N VAL A 86 -5.05 28.70 -3.51
CA VAL A 86 -5.43 27.84 -2.37
C VAL A 86 -4.33 27.90 -1.31
N ARG A 87 -4.71 28.08 -0.06
CA ARG A 87 -3.76 28.21 1.04
C ARG A 87 -3.03 26.88 1.29
N GLU A 88 -1.70 26.94 1.34
CA GLU A 88 -0.84 25.79 1.61
C GLU A 88 -0.48 25.72 3.10
N ASP A 89 -1.35 25.15 3.91
CA ASP A 89 -1.06 24.92 5.34
C ASP A 89 -0.82 23.43 5.58
N LEU A 90 0.33 23.09 6.17
CA LEU A 90 0.55 21.75 6.70
C LEU A 90 -0.07 21.67 8.10
N VAL A 91 -1.14 20.94 8.24
CA VAL A 91 -1.79 20.64 9.51
C VAL A 91 -1.61 19.16 9.82
N PRO A 92 -0.59 18.76 10.63
CA PRO A 92 -0.22 17.37 10.80
C PRO A 92 -1.35 16.45 11.23
N MET A 93 -2.21 16.92 12.12
CA MET A 93 -3.37 16.15 12.57
C MET A 93 -4.41 15.92 11.47
N SER A 94 -4.54 16.85 10.52
CA SER A 94 -5.41 16.67 9.36
C SER A 94 -4.82 15.74 8.32
N GLU A 95 -3.51 15.77 8.14
CA GLU A 95 -2.80 14.88 7.20
C GLU A 95 -2.99 13.40 7.55
N LEU A 96 -3.19 13.06 8.81
CA LEU A 96 -3.55 11.72 9.24
C LEU A 96 -4.85 11.20 8.58
N ALA A 97 -5.78 12.06 8.26
CA ALA A 97 -7.04 11.70 7.61
C ALA A 97 -6.92 11.70 6.07
N TYR A 98 -5.95 12.44 5.53
CA TYR A 98 -5.82 12.70 4.09
C TYR A 98 -5.00 11.66 3.33
N GLY A 99 -4.12 10.93 4.01
CA GLY A 99 -3.28 9.90 3.40
C GLY A 99 -3.73 8.50 3.82
N ARG A 100 -4.24 7.70 2.87
CA ARG A 100 -4.67 6.33 3.12
C ARG A 100 -4.08 5.36 2.12
N SER A 101 -3.57 4.25 2.63
CA SER A 101 -3.10 3.14 1.81
C SER A 101 -3.92 1.89 2.04
N LYS A 102 -4.17 1.18 0.96
CA LYS A 102 -4.83 -0.13 0.98
C LYS A 102 -3.96 -1.12 0.23
N GLY A 103 -3.57 -2.18 0.92
CA GLY A 103 -2.86 -3.31 0.35
C GLY A 103 -3.77 -4.53 0.23
N LYS A 104 -3.66 -5.27 -0.86
CA LYS A 104 -4.31 -6.57 -1.05
C LYS A 104 -3.27 -7.56 -1.55
N THR A 105 -3.13 -8.67 -0.86
CA THR A 105 -2.22 -9.74 -1.24
C THR A 105 -3.01 -11.02 -1.45
N LEU A 106 -2.75 -11.72 -2.53
CA LEU A 106 -3.29 -13.05 -2.80
C LEU A 106 -2.15 -13.96 -3.23
N ASP A 107 -1.83 -14.91 -2.37
CA ASP A 107 -0.85 -15.95 -2.64
C ASP A 107 -1.57 -17.29 -2.83
N THR A 108 -1.29 -17.95 -3.93
CA THR A 108 -1.86 -19.26 -4.24
C THR A 108 -0.74 -20.19 -4.64
N ARG A 109 -0.77 -21.39 -4.08
CA ARG A 109 0.14 -22.49 -4.42
C ARG A 109 -0.67 -23.76 -4.60
N ALA A 110 -0.41 -24.47 -5.69
CA ALA A 110 -0.96 -25.79 -5.90
C ALA A 110 0.19 -26.75 -6.26
N PHE A 111 0.15 -27.97 -5.74
CA PHE A 111 1.12 -29.00 -6.08
C PHE A 111 0.48 -30.34 -6.27
N ALA A 112 1.11 -31.15 -7.09
CA ALA A 112 0.84 -32.58 -7.24
C ALA A 112 2.17 -33.33 -7.20
N LYS A 113 2.21 -34.38 -6.40
CA LYS A 113 3.36 -35.29 -6.28
C LYS A 113 2.88 -36.72 -6.50
N LEU A 114 3.59 -37.43 -7.34
CA LEU A 114 3.40 -38.87 -7.57
C LEU A 114 4.62 -39.60 -7.03
N ARG A 115 4.38 -40.68 -6.30
CA ARG A 115 5.40 -41.60 -5.82
C ARG A 115 5.10 -43.00 -6.34
N ILE A 116 6.06 -43.58 -6.99
CA ILE A 116 6.04 -44.94 -7.54
C ILE A 116 7.01 -45.80 -6.76
N ASP A 117 6.55 -46.83 -6.11
CA ASP A 117 7.36 -47.80 -5.39
C ASP A 117 7.57 -49.01 -6.28
N PHE A 118 8.75 -49.13 -6.94
CA PHE A 118 9.10 -50.24 -7.82
C PHE A 118 9.40 -51.49 -7.02
N THR A 119 10.14 -51.33 -5.94
CA THR A 119 10.51 -52.38 -5.00
C THR A 119 10.48 -51.85 -3.58
N SER A 120 10.73 -52.68 -2.57
CA SER A 120 10.81 -52.22 -1.16
C SER A 120 11.96 -51.24 -0.88
N TRP A 121 12.97 -51.19 -1.75
CA TRP A 121 14.16 -50.35 -1.61
C TRP A 121 14.30 -49.28 -2.71
N LEU A 122 13.50 -49.38 -3.80
CA LEU A 122 13.58 -48.44 -4.93
C LEU A 122 12.23 -47.73 -5.13
N ASN A 123 12.24 -46.42 -4.98
CA ASN A 123 11.09 -45.57 -5.26
C ASN A 123 11.49 -44.39 -6.14
N TYR A 124 10.54 -43.90 -6.90
CA TYR A 124 10.70 -42.71 -7.71
C TYR A 124 9.55 -41.74 -7.40
N SER A 125 9.90 -40.46 -7.21
CA SER A 125 8.88 -39.44 -7.01
C SER A 125 9.09 -38.25 -7.96
N VAL A 126 7.98 -37.75 -8.44
CA VAL A 126 7.91 -36.53 -9.25
C VAL A 126 6.92 -35.58 -8.63
N GLN A 127 7.30 -34.32 -8.54
CA GLN A 127 6.45 -33.27 -7.99
C GLN A 127 6.43 -32.09 -8.96
N PHE A 128 5.24 -31.59 -9.23
CA PHE A 128 5.02 -30.34 -9.91
C PHE A 128 4.32 -29.37 -8.97
N GLN A 129 4.75 -28.12 -8.96
CA GLN A 129 4.17 -27.06 -8.14
C GLN A 129 4.00 -25.81 -8.99
N TYR A 130 2.85 -25.19 -8.84
CA TYR A 130 2.54 -23.89 -9.42
C TYR A 130 2.25 -22.89 -8.31
N GLU A 131 2.83 -21.71 -8.43
CA GLU A 131 2.66 -20.62 -7.49
C GLU A 131 2.25 -19.34 -8.23
N THR A 132 1.34 -18.59 -7.65
CA THR A 132 1.05 -17.23 -8.08
C THR A 132 0.90 -16.34 -6.86
N SER A 133 1.45 -15.13 -6.98
CA SER A 133 1.33 -14.08 -5.97
C SER A 133 0.88 -12.80 -6.67
N SER A 134 -0.14 -12.15 -6.13
CA SER A 134 -0.60 -10.84 -6.54
C SER A 134 -0.55 -9.91 -5.34
N ASN A 135 0.11 -8.77 -5.50
CA ASN A 135 0.14 -7.70 -4.51
C ASN A 135 -0.31 -6.40 -5.19
N ASP A 136 -1.46 -5.90 -4.77
CA ASP A 136 -2.05 -4.66 -5.25
C ASP A 136 -2.05 -3.65 -4.10
N THR A 137 -1.38 -2.51 -4.29
CA THR A 137 -1.34 -1.43 -3.31
C THR A 137 -1.91 -0.16 -3.95
N GLU A 138 -2.83 0.47 -3.27
CA GLU A 138 -3.43 1.74 -3.64
C GLU A 138 -3.12 2.76 -2.54
N TYR A 139 -2.53 3.87 -2.92
CA TYR A 139 -2.30 5.02 -2.06
C TYR A 139 -3.12 6.20 -2.55
N LEU A 140 -4.01 6.69 -1.71
CA LEU A 140 -4.87 7.85 -1.96
C LEU A 140 -4.37 9.04 -1.15
N GLN A 141 -4.13 10.16 -1.81
CA GLN A 141 -3.94 11.47 -1.20
C GLN A 141 -5.18 12.32 -1.46
N ASP A 142 -5.84 12.74 -0.40
CA ASP A 142 -7.00 13.64 -0.47
C ASP A 142 -6.58 14.98 -1.08
N ARG A 143 -7.47 15.60 -1.83
CA ARG A 143 -7.26 16.92 -2.44
C ARG A 143 -6.93 18.03 -1.44
N ASN A 144 -7.31 17.87 -0.18
CA ASN A 144 -7.02 18.83 0.89
C ASN A 144 -5.67 18.59 1.55
N SER A 145 -4.94 17.52 1.20
CA SER A 145 -3.61 17.28 1.73
C SER A 145 -2.64 18.36 1.26
N TYR A 146 -1.69 18.68 2.12
CA TYR A 146 -0.67 19.69 1.82
C TYR A 146 0.05 19.44 0.48
N ASN A 147 0.40 18.16 0.22
CA ASN A 147 1.10 17.80 -1.00
C ASN A 147 0.26 18.05 -2.26
N VAL A 148 -1.03 17.73 -2.23
CA VAL A 148 -1.93 17.94 -3.38
C VAL A 148 -2.19 19.42 -3.60
N VAL A 149 -2.45 20.18 -2.55
CA VAL A 149 -2.63 21.63 -2.63
C VAL A 149 -1.38 22.32 -3.16
N SER A 150 -0.19 21.94 -2.65
CA SER A 150 1.07 22.48 -3.12
C SER A 150 1.34 22.14 -4.59
N LEU A 151 0.99 20.92 -5.01
CA LEU A 151 1.09 20.52 -6.42
C LEU A 151 0.16 21.34 -7.30
N LEU A 152 -1.10 21.51 -6.93
CA LEU A 152 -2.06 22.33 -7.68
C LEU A 152 -1.56 23.77 -7.85
N ASN A 153 -1.07 24.38 -6.78
CA ASN A 153 -0.54 25.75 -6.80
C ASN A 153 0.73 25.90 -7.66
N ASN A 154 1.55 24.85 -7.79
CA ASN A 154 2.72 24.88 -8.66
C ASN A 154 2.37 24.90 -10.15
N PHE A 155 1.16 24.50 -10.52
CA PHE A 155 0.67 24.45 -11.90
C PHE A 155 -0.41 25.50 -12.20
N VAL A 156 -0.48 26.55 -11.43
CA VAL A 156 -1.37 27.69 -11.67
C VAL A 156 -0.71 28.65 -12.66
N THR A 157 -1.49 29.13 -13.61
CA THR A 157 -1.12 30.21 -14.51
C THR A 157 -2.05 31.39 -14.35
N LYS A 158 -1.53 32.59 -14.57
CA LYS A 158 -2.32 33.83 -14.52
C LYS A 158 -2.78 34.18 -15.94
N GLY A 159 -4.06 34.26 -16.12
CA GLY A 159 -4.66 34.66 -17.40
C GLY A 159 -4.50 36.17 -17.68
N PRO A 160 -4.82 36.64 -18.91
CA PRO A 160 -4.63 38.03 -19.36
C PRO A 160 -5.34 39.06 -18.50
N TYR A 161 -6.41 38.69 -17.83
CA TYR A 161 -7.23 39.54 -16.96
C TYR A 161 -6.96 39.33 -15.47
N GLY A 162 -5.84 38.68 -15.13
CA GLY A 162 -5.47 38.41 -13.74
C GLY A 162 -6.21 37.22 -13.08
N ASN A 163 -7.11 36.55 -13.79
CA ASN A 163 -7.78 35.35 -13.30
C ASN A 163 -6.80 34.18 -13.21
N LEU A 164 -6.95 33.37 -12.15
CA LEU A 164 -6.18 32.15 -11.97
C LEU A 164 -6.75 31.03 -12.84
N LYS A 165 -5.86 30.29 -13.46
CA LYS A 165 -6.19 29.05 -14.16
C LYS A 165 -5.36 27.93 -13.59
N TYR A 166 -6.03 26.96 -12.98
CA TYR A 166 -5.42 25.69 -12.56
C TYR A 166 -5.28 24.79 -13.78
N ASN A 167 -4.06 24.39 -14.10
CA ASN A 167 -3.76 23.54 -15.26
C ASN A 167 -3.88 22.05 -14.93
N LEU A 168 -4.01 21.70 -13.65
CA LEU A 168 -4.35 20.37 -13.19
C LEU A 168 -5.82 20.35 -12.76
N PRO A 169 -6.55 19.25 -13.00
CA PRO A 169 -7.90 19.10 -12.47
C PRO A 169 -7.85 19.02 -10.94
N GLU A 170 -8.81 19.65 -10.29
CA GLU A 170 -9.01 19.49 -8.84
C GLU A 170 -9.48 18.07 -8.55
N GLY A 171 -8.84 17.40 -7.62
CA GLY A 171 -9.21 16.05 -7.22
C GLY A 171 -8.14 15.38 -6.36
N ASP A 172 -8.47 14.18 -5.93
CA ASP A 172 -7.55 13.33 -5.17
C ASP A 172 -6.48 12.75 -6.10
N ILE A 173 -5.31 12.47 -5.55
CA ILE A 173 -4.23 11.77 -6.28
C ILE A 173 -4.20 10.31 -5.83
N MET A 174 -4.34 9.40 -6.78
CA MET A 174 -4.22 7.97 -6.53
C MET A 174 -2.96 7.40 -7.18
N TYR A 175 -2.17 6.74 -6.35
CA TYR A 175 -1.04 5.92 -6.81
C TYR A 175 -1.44 4.45 -6.70
N LYS A 176 -1.32 3.71 -7.79
CA LYS A 176 -1.63 2.30 -7.81
C LYS A 176 -0.41 1.50 -8.26
N THR A 177 -0.03 0.54 -7.43
CA THR A 177 1.02 -0.42 -7.76
C THR A 177 0.42 -1.82 -7.78
N SER A 178 0.63 -2.54 -8.86
CA SER A 178 0.19 -3.93 -9.02
C SER A 178 1.38 -4.80 -9.39
N MET A 179 1.66 -5.80 -8.59
CA MET A 179 2.74 -6.77 -8.83
C MET A 179 2.14 -8.17 -8.91
N LYS A 180 2.45 -8.88 -10.00
CA LYS A 180 2.04 -10.28 -10.18
C LYS A 180 3.27 -11.13 -10.45
N LYS A 181 3.40 -12.21 -9.68
CA LYS A 181 4.46 -13.21 -9.83
C LYS A 181 3.84 -14.55 -10.14
N ARG A 182 4.51 -15.34 -11.00
CA ARG A 182 4.15 -16.72 -11.29
C ARG A 182 5.41 -17.56 -11.22
N GLY A 183 5.30 -18.71 -10.60
CA GLY A 183 6.41 -19.64 -10.44
C GLY A 183 5.98 -21.06 -10.77
N TYR A 184 6.90 -21.82 -11.32
CA TYR A 184 6.77 -23.27 -11.57
C TYR A 184 7.96 -23.95 -10.95
N ASN A 185 7.71 -25.04 -10.24
CA ASN A 185 8.75 -25.88 -9.68
C ASN A 185 8.50 -27.33 -10.10
N PHE A 186 9.53 -27.95 -10.62
CA PHE A 186 9.52 -29.36 -10.97
C PHE A 186 10.65 -30.06 -10.25
N ARG A 187 10.34 -31.12 -9.51
CA ARG A 187 11.32 -31.91 -8.75
C ARG A 187 11.15 -33.38 -9.08
N GLN A 188 12.27 -34.07 -9.27
CA GLN A 188 12.35 -35.50 -9.39
C GLN A 188 13.33 -36.05 -8.34
N GLN A 189 13.03 -37.22 -7.83
CA GLN A 189 13.86 -37.91 -6.85
C GLN A 189 13.76 -39.44 -7.05
N LEU A 190 14.87 -40.08 -7.03
CA LEU A 190 15.04 -41.53 -7.07
C LEU A 190 15.56 -42.02 -5.73
#